data_0fa6bbddebf4d2da0e0bb7b4e8a92911
#
_entry.id   0fa6bbddebf4d2da0e0bb7b4e8a92911
#
_cell.length_a   1.000
_cell.length_b   1.000
_cell.length_c   1.000
_cell.angle_alpha   90.00
_cell.angle_beta   90.00
_cell.angle_gamma   90.00
#
_symmetry.space_group_name_H-M   'P 1'
#
loop_
_entity.id
_entity.type
_entity.pdbx_description
1 polymer ?
#
loop_
_entity_poly.entity_id
_entity_poly.type
_entity_poly.pdbx_seq_one_letter_code
_entity_poly.pdbx_strand_id
1 'polypeptide(L)'
;MKRRLLATALTVVCLVSAACSRPDEAQQQPPAQTQHVGGASGHELAAVQILRRGNGTEPETLDPHRAEGVTAANVLRDLFEGLVTEGADGELIPGAAESWTVSEDGLVYTFRLQPEGRWSNGDAVTADDFVFGLRRSADPATLSEYSAILYPIENAAEVVAGTQPPDRLGVRAIDLQTLEIRLHSPTPYLLGLLTHASTYPVHRKSVEQYGTRFARPGVLVSNGPFKLSEWVVQAHIRLLRNPYYWDDAHTTLNEVWYYPVENAEAELNRYRAGDLDMTGTVPARQIPWLRKNLPEELHISPYLGSYVFGFNTTQPPFRDAPTLRKALALALDRDILTSKISGAGELPAYSWVPPVSGYTQQIPDWAHWTQAERDNEARRLYAEAGYSASRPLRMQLLYNTESNHRRLAVAMAAMWREVLGVETELLNQEWQVFLQTRRSRIDTQLFRYGWIGDYNDPYTFAEILESKHGLNDMGYSNPRYDALLLTAARDGNPVTRMAALAEAERLMLDDMPIIPLYFYVSKQMVKPWVDGF
;
A
#
# COMPACT_ATOMS: atom_id res chain seq x y z
N MET A 1 -19.61 -76.37 8.15
CA MET A 1 -19.18 -77.79 8.07
C MET A 1 -17.69 -77.84 7.70
N LYS A 2 -16.94 -78.54 8.55
CA LYS A 2 -15.65 -79.23 8.34
C LYS A 2 -14.47 -78.36 7.88
N ARG A 3 -13.53 -78.01 8.77
CA ARG A 3 -12.47 -78.82 9.45
C ARG A 3 -11.22 -79.06 8.59
N ARG A 4 -10.09 -78.50 9.13
CA ARG A 4 -8.74 -79.12 9.32
C ARG A 4 -7.79 -79.11 8.11
N LEU A 5 -6.49 -79.00 8.19
CA LEU A 5 -5.50 -79.33 9.22
C LEU A 5 -4.14 -78.69 8.87
N LEU A 6 -3.36 -78.47 9.91
CA LEU A 6 -1.92 -78.28 10.02
C LEU A 6 -1.08 -79.10 9.03
N ALA A 7 0.03 -78.51 8.61
CA ALA A 7 1.30 -79.26 8.50
C ALA A 7 2.48 -78.30 8.72
N THR A 8 3.21 -78.61 9.74
CA THR A 8 4.51 -78.07 10.15
C THR A 8 5.59 -78.66 9.25
N ALA A 9 6.51 -77.85 8.73
CA ALA A 9 7.81 -78.35 8.28
C ALA A 9 8.88 -77.35 8.62
N LEU A 10 9.78 -77.78 9.44
CA LEU A 10 11.02 -77.20 9.89
C LEU A 10 12.08 -77.45 8.81
N THR A 11 12.82 -76.47 8.36
CA THR A 11 14.14 -76.68 7.78
C THR A 11 15.00 -75.42 7.73
N VAL A 12 16.01 -75.45 8.56
CA VAL A 12 17.43 -75.06 8.37
C VAL A 12 17.77 -73.64 7.87
N VAL A 13 18.42 -72.96 8.79
CA VAL A 13 19.24 -71.76 8.72
C VAL A 13 20.34 -71.90 7.68
N CYS A 14 20.44 -70.95 6.77
CA CYS A 14 21.70 -70.54 6.14
C CYS A 14 21.86 -69.04 6.31
N LEU A 15 22.76 -68.63 7.19
CA LEU A 15 23.26 -67.27 7.31
C LEU A 15 24.05 -66.92 6.04
N VAL A 16 23.49 -66.00 5.24
CA VAL A 16 24.25 -65.23 4.28
C VAL A 16 24.14 -63.77 4.72
N SER A 17 25.22 -63.25 5.28
CA SER A 17 25.40 -61.83 5.59
C SER A 17 25.54 -61.04 4.27
N ALA A 18 24.43 -60.50 3.83
CA ALA A 18 24.43 -59.45 2.80
C ALA A 18 24.42 -58.10 3.54
N ALA A 19 25.54 -57.41 3.52
CA ALA A 19 25.65 -56.02 3.93
C ALA A 19 24.79 -55.15 2.98
N CYS A 20 23.59 -54.79 3.41
CA CYS A 20 22.84 -53.68 2.80
C CYS A 20 23.43 -52.37 3.31
N SER A 21 24.23 -51.74 2.47
CA SER A 21 24.59 -50.33 2.60
C SER A 21 23.31 -49.50 2.63
N ARG A 22 22.99 -48.90 3.75
CA ARG A 22 22.00 -47.82 3.83
C ARG A 22 22.55 -46.65 3.04
N PRO A 23 21.68 -45.91 2.25
CA PRO A 23 22.10 -44.62 1.74
C PRO A 23 22.40 -43.70 2.92
N ASP A 24 23.55 -43.04 2.88
CA ASP A 24 23.93 -41.99 3.83
C ASP A 24 22.77 -41.02 4.00
N GLU A 25 22.22 -40.98 5.22
CA GLU A 25 21.52 -39.80 5.69
C GLU A 25 22.57 -38.68 5.65
N ALA A 26 22.37 -37.75 4.70
CA ALA A 26 23.13 -36.53 4.66
C ALA A 26 22.95 -35.86 6.02
N GLN A 27 23.99 -35.95 6.86
CA GLN A 27 24.10 -35.15 8.07
C GLN A 27 23.96 -33.69 7.62
N GLN A 28 22.82 -33.08 7.95
CA GLN A 28 22.69 -31.63 7.91
C GLN A 28 23.78 -31.07 8.83
N GLN A 29 24.84 -30.58 8.23
CA GLN A 29 25.81 -29.77 8.93
C GLN A 29 25.07 -28.61 9.58
N PRO A 30 25.31 -28.29 10.86
CA PRO A 30 24.83 -27.06 11.43
C PRO A 30 25.29 -25.89 10.54
N PRO A 31 24.48 -24.83 10.36
CA PRO A 31 24.84 -23.72 9.50
C PRO A 31 26.24 -23.23 9.90
N ALA A 32 27.13 -23.15 8.93
CA ALA A 32 28.47 -22.65 9.10
C ALA A 32 28.42 -21.31 9.85
N GLN A 33 29.20 -21.21 10.93
CA GLN A 33 29.37 -19.92 11.61
C GLN A 33 29.88 -18.91 10.58
N THR A 34 29.04 -17.97 10.21
CA THR A 34 29.35 -16.92 9.26
C THR A 34 30.42 -16.02 9.84
N GLN A 35 31.56 -15.92 9.14
CA GLN A 35 32.54 -14.88 9.44
C GLN A 35 31.94 -13.54 9.12
N HIS A 36 31.92 -12.61 10.06
CA HIS A 36 31.42 -11.26 9.92
C HIS A 36 32.50 -10.33 9.37
N VAL A 37 32.11 -9.46 8.46
CA VAL A 37 32.97 -8.42 7.86
C VAL A 37 32.38 -7.06 8.26
N GLY A 38 33.21 -6.10 8.65
CA GLY A 38 32.77 -4.78 9.14
C GLY A 38 31.99 -3.98 8.07
N GLY A 39 30.84 -3.42 8.46
CA GLY A 39 30.00 -2.57 7.62
C GLY A 39 30.17 -1.07 7.88
N ALA A 40 29.52 -0.21 7.10
CA ALA A 40 29.60 1.24 7.19
C ALA A 40 29.14 1.83 8.55
N SER A 41 28.27 1.10 9.28
CA SER A 41 27.81 1.42 10.64
C SER A 41 28.75 0.97 11.76
N GLY A 42 29.88 0.32 11.42
CA GLY A 42 30.82 -0.25 12.39
C GLY A 42 30.39 -1.61 12.95
N HIS A 43 29.28 -2.17 12.48
CA HIS A 43 28.83 -3.53 12.80
C HIS A 43 29.46 -4.55 11.86
N GLU A 44 29.73 -5.75 12.36
CA GLU A 44 30.18 -6.87 11.53
C GLU A 44 29.02 -7.36 10.65
N LEU A 45 29.23 -7.37 9.33
CA LEU A 45 28.25 -7.87 8.38
C LEU A 45 28.34 -9.41 8.27
N ALA A 46 27.20 -10.08 8.08
CA ALA A 46 27.17 -11.50 7.75
C ALA A 46 27.91 -11.76 6.42
N ALA A 47 28.62 -12.89 6.32
CA ALA A 47 29.37 -13.23 5.10
C ALA A 47 28.46 -13.39 3.86
N VAL A 48 27.19 -13.77 4.07
CA VAL A 48 26.15 -13.79 3.04
C VAL A 48 25.00 -12.93 3.53
N GLN A 49 24.71 -11.88 2.79
CA GLN A 49 23.71 -10.86 3.11
C GLN A 49 22.35 -11.29 2.54
N ILE A 50 21.52 -11.93 3.35
CA ILE A 50 20.18 -12.39 2.96
C ILE A 50 19.14 -11.77 3.90
N LEU A 51 18.16 -11.07 3.34
CA LEU A 51 17.00 -10.55 4.07
C LEU A 51 15.78 -11.44 3.82
N ARG A 52 15.17 -11.95 4.89
CA ARG A 52 13.91 -12.72 4.84
C ARG A 52 12.81 -11.93 5.49
N ARG A 53 11.82 -11.50 4.68
CA ARG A 53 10.73 -10.67 5.18
C ARG A 53 9.35 -11.25 4.87
N GLY A 54 8.43 -11.09 5.80
CA GLY A 54 7.03 -11.31 5.57
C GLY A 54 6.45 -10.22 4.66
N ASN A 55 5.46 -10.58 3.84
CA ASN A 55 4.89 -9.66 2.86
C ASN A 55 3.34 -9.70 2.79
N GLY A 56 2.68 -10.23 3.82
CA GLY A 56 1.21 -10.29 3.83
C GLY A 56 0.64 -11.23 2.74
N THR A 57 -0.23 -10.71 1.87
CA THR A 57 -0.85 -11.49 0.79
C THR A 57 0.10 -11.69 -0.40
N GLU A 58 -0.16 -12.72 -1.19
CA GLU A 58 0.50 -12.92 -2.48
C GLU A 58 0.24 -11.74 -3.42
N PRO A 59 1.27 -11.14 -4.08
CA PRO A 59 1.06 -10.18 -5.14
C PRO A 59 0.29 -10.82 -6.32
N GLU A 60 -0.64 -10.09 -6.90
CA GLU A 60 -1.37 -10.55 -8.08
C GLU A 60 -0.46 -10.60 -9.31
N THR A 61 0.40 -9.60 -9.44
CA THR A 61 1.34 -9.45 -10.55
C THR A 61 2.58 -8.66 -10.11
N LEU A 62 3.68 -8.84 -10.84
CA LEU A 62 4.88 -7.99 -10.77
C LEU A 62 5.07 -7.15 -12.04
N ASP A 63 3.99 -6.96 -12.82
CA ASP A 63 3.92 -5.94 -13.86
C ASP A 63 3.67 -4.58 -13.19
N PRO A 64 4.64 -3.63 -13.18
CA PRO A 64 4.53 -2.39 -12.42
C PRO A 64 3.35 -1.51 -12.85
N HIS A 65 2.90 -1.65 -14.10
CA HIS A 65 1.78 -0.86 -14.63
C HIS A 65 0.40 -1.46 -14.31
N ARG A 66 0.34 -2.68 -13.75
CA ARG A 66 -0.91 -3.39 -13.43
C ARG A 66 -1.01 -3.81 -11.98
N ALA A 67 0.09 -3.71 -11.25
CA ALA A 67 0.16 -4.14 -9.86
C ALA A 67 -0.61 -3.18 -8.95
N GLU A 68 -1.30 -3.75 -7.96
CA GLU A 68 -2.00 -3.02 -6.92
C GLU A 68 -1.56 -3.48 -5.53
N GLY A 69 -1.57 -2.53 -4.60
CA GLY A 69 -1.39 -2.79 -3.18
C GLY A 69 0.06 -2.91 -2.73
N VAL A 70 0.22 -2.78 -1.40
CA VAL A 70 1.52 -2.68 -0.73
C VAL A 70 2.41 -3.91 -0.96
N THR A 71 1.82 -5.11 -1.03
CA THR A 71 2.58 -6.36 -1.19
C THR A 71 3.29 -6.48 -2.53
N ALA A 72 2.67 -5.98 -3.59
CA ALA A 72 3.31 -5.87 -4.90
C ALA A 72 4.33 -4.71 -4.92
N ALA A 73 3.96 -3.55 -4.39
CA ALA A 73 4.84 -2.37 -4.34
C ALA A 73 6.16 -2.65 -3.61
N ASN A 74 6.14 -3.40 -2.49
CA ASN A 74 7.36 -3.79 -1.79
C ASN A 74 8.36 -4.55 -2.68
N VAL A 75 7.88 -5.49 -3.49
CA VAL A 75 8.73 -6.28 -4.40
C VAL A 75 9.17 -5.45 -5.60
N LEU A 76 8.27 -4.60 -6.11
CA LEU A 76 8.55 -3.77 -7.29
C LEU A 76 9.59 -2.69 -7.03
N ARG A 77 9.64 -2.11 -5.81
CA ARG A 77 10.68 -1.14 -5.41
C ARG A 77 12.08 -1.76 -5.38
N ASP A 78 12.20 -3.05 -5.11
CA ASP A 78 13.47 -3.76 -5.17
C ASP A 78 13.85 -4.16 -6.61
N LEU A 79 12.85 -4.43 -7.47
CA LEU A 79 13.08 -4.86 -8.84
C LEU A 79 13.32 -3.69 -9.80
N PHE A 80 12.61 -2.58 -9.61
CA PHE A 80 12.62 -1.44 -10.51
C PHE A 80 12.97 -0.16 -9.78
N GLU A 81 13.46 0.81 -10.55
CA GLU A 81 13.72 2.16 -10.08
C GLU A 81 13.09 3.18 -11.04
N GLY A 82 12.37 4.15 -10.46
CA GLY A 82 11.78 5.27 -11.17
C GLY A 82 12.81 6.37 -11.51
N LEU A 83 12.36 7.45 -12.15
CA LEU A 83 13.22 8.63 -12.39
C LEU A 83 13.73 9.21 -11.08
N VAL A 84 12.88 9.25 -10.08
CA VAL A 84 13.18 9.66 -8.70
C VAL A 84 12.75 8.54 -7.75
N THR A 85 13.32 8.51 -6.56
CA THR A 85 12.98 7.58 -5.50
C THR A 85 12.85 8.30 -4.15
N GLU A 86 12.39 7.59 -3.13
CA GLU A 86 12.29 8.12 -1.77
C GLU A 86 13.50 7.67 -0.95
N GLY A 87 14.13 8.61 -0.25
CA GLY A 87 15.15 8.34 0.74
C GLY A 87 14.57 7.84 2.06
N ALA A 88 15.46 7.59 3.02
CA ALA A 88 15.09 6.99 4.33
C ALA A 88 14.09 7.86 5.14
N ASP A 89 14.16 9.18 5.00
CA ASP A 89 13.29 10.14 5.68
C ASP A 89 12.05 10.53 4.83
N GLY A 90 11.84 9.85 3.69
CA GLY A 90 10.75 10.14 2.75
C GLY A 90 11.00 11.37 1.87
N GLU A 91 12.23 11.89 1.82
CA GLU A 91 12.65 12.93 0.90
C GLU A 91 12.80 12.36 -0.52
N LEU A 92 12.55 13.21 -1.51
CA LEU A 92 12.72 12.83 -2.91
C LEU A 92 14.20 12.96 -3.30
N ILE A 93 14.80 11.88 -3.75
CA ILE A 93 16.18 11.79 -4.18
C ILE A 93 16.31 11.29 -5.63
N PRO A 94 17.44 11.54 -6.30
CA PRO A 94 17.74 10.95 -7.59
C PRO A 94 17.62 9.42 -7.56
N GLY A 95 16.99 8.87 -8.61
CA GLY A 95 16.94 7.45 -8.90
C GLY A 95 17.63 7.16 -10.23
N ALA A 96 16.90 6.54 -11.17
CA ALA A 96 17.37 6.33 -12.53
C ALA A 96 17.68 7.63 -13.29
N ALA A 97 17.16 8.78 -12.84
CA ALA A 97 17.65 10.08 -13.26
C ALA A 97 18.67 10.62 -12.24
N GLU A 98 19.85 11.04 -12.71
CA GLU A 98 20.86 11.69 -11.87
C GLU A 98 20.46 13.12 -11.46
N SER A 99 19.65 13.78 -12.29
CA SER A 99 19.22 15.17 -12.09
C SER A 99 18.00 15.51 -12.96
N TRP A 100 17.36 16.64 -12.62
CA TRP A 100 16.28 17.20 -13.43
C TRP A 100 16.28 18.73 -13.35
N THR A 101 15.64 19.35 -14.34
CA THR A 101 15.34 20.78 -14.38
C THR A 101 13.87 21.01 -14.67
N VAL A 102 13.35 22.14 -14.20
CA VAL A 102 11.95 22.53 -14.41
C VAL A 102 11.95 23.91 -15.11
N SER A 103 11.11 24.06 -16.13
CA SER A 103 10.94 25.36 -16.81
C SER A 103 10.34 26.41 -15.88
N GLU A 104 10.55 27.70 -16.18
CA GLU A 104 10.04 28.82 -15.36
C GLU A 104 8.51 28.78 -15.15
N ASP A 105 7.78 28.31 -16.16
CA ASP A 105 6.33 28.15 -16.10
C ASP A 105 5.86 26.87 -15.38
N GLY A 106 6.79 26.02 -14.93
CA GLY A 106 6.52 24.76 -14.25
C GLY A 106 5.90 23.66 -15.13
N LEU A 107 5.90 23.84 -16.46
CA LEU A 107 5.22 22.93 -17.39
C LEU A 107 6.13 21.88 -18.02
N VAL A 108 7.44 22.06 -18.00
CA VAL A 108 8.39 21.14 -18.63
C VAL A 108 9.42 20.68 -17.63
N TYR A 109 9.46 19.37 -17.41
CA TYR A 109 10.49 18.70 -16.64
C TYR A 109 11.44 17.99 -17.59
N THR A 110 12.74 18.25 -17.44
CA THR A 110 13.79 17.58 -18.23
C THR A 110 14.68 16.79 -17.28
N PHE A 111 14.67 15.48 -17.45
CA PHE A 111 15.43 14.53 -16.64
C PHE A 111 16.67 14.08 -17.40
N ARG A 112 17.79 14.01 -16.70
CA ARG A 112 19.02 13.40 -17.19
C ARG A 112 19.20 12.06 -16.51
N LEU A 113 19.28 10.98 -17.27
CA LEU A 113 19.41 9.62 -16.73
C LEU A 113 20.84 9.32 -16.29
N GLN A 114 20.98 8.37 -15.37
CA GLN A 114 22.27 7.82 -14.93
C GLN A 114 23.01 7.24 -16.14
N PRO A 115 24.25 7.70 -16.44
CA PRO A 115 24.98 7.27 -17.62
C PRO A 115 25.34 5.77 -17.61
N GLU A 116 25.51 5.19 -16.42
CA GLU A 116 25.82 3.78 -16.21
C GLU A 116 24.55 2.90 -16.02
N GLY A 117 23.35 3.48 -16.18
CA GLY A 117 22.08 2.79 -16.02
C GLY A 117 21.94 1.59 -16.96
N ARG A 118 21.72 0.39 -16.39
CA ARG A 118 21.56 -0.85 -17.16
C ARG A 118 20.43 -1.69 -16.62
N TRP A 119 19.80 -2.38 -17.54
CA TRP A 119 18.88 -3.45 -17.24
C TRP A 119 19.63 -4.68 -16.70
N SER A 120 18.95 -5.54 -15.95
CA SER A 120 19.51 -6.76 -15.34
C SER A 120 20.02 -7.81 -16.34
N ASN A 121 19.75 -7.62 -17.64
CA ASN A 121 20.32 -8.39 -18.75
C ASN A 121 21.55 -7.73 -19.39
N GLY A 122 21.97 -6.54 -18.91
CA GLY A 122 23.11 -5.76 -19.39
C GLY A 122 22.80 -4.75 -20.52
N ASP A 123 21.57 -4.71 -21.05
CA ASP A 123 21.13 -3.67 -22.00
C ASP A 123 21.19 -2.29 -21.30
N ALA A 124 21.45 -1.21 -22.02
CA ALA A 124 21.41 0.15 -21.46
C ALA A 124 19.96 0.55 -21.12
N VAL A 125 19.78 1.24 -20.00
CA VAL A 125 18.51 1.95 -19.69
C VAL A 125 18.55 3.30 -20.41
N THR A 126 17.51 3.60 -21.16
CA THR A 126 17.44 4.80 -22.00
C THR A 126 16.16 5.60 -21.75
N ALA A 127 16.17 6.87 -22.20
CA ALA A 127 14.97 7.71 -22.15
C ALA A 127 13.78 7.10 -22.92
N ASP A 128 14.05 6.34 -23.99
CA ASP A 128 13.00 5.63 -24.74
C ASP A 128 12.31 4.53 -23.92
N ASP A 129 13.01 3.92 -22.95
CA ASP A 129 12.39 2.92 -22.05
C ASP A 129 11.38 3.58 -21.10
N PHE A 130 11.67 4.78 -20.61
CA PHE A 130 10.74 5.58 -19.82
C PHE A 130 9.56 6.09 -20.66
N VAL A 131 9.81 6.58 -21.88
CA VAL A 131 8.75 6.97 -22.82
C VAL A 131 7.82 5.77 -23.08
N PHE A 132 8.40 4.61 -23.34
CA PHE A 132 7.63 3.40 -23.56
C PHE A 132 6.82 2.98 -22.32
N GLY A 133 7.43 3.02 -21.14
CA GLY A 133 6.78 2.69 -19.86
C GLY A 133 5.59 3.60 -19.58
N LEU A 134 5.79 4.92 -19.61
CA LEU A 134 4.74 5.91 -19.36
C LEU A 134 3.59 5.80 -20.37
N ARG A 135 3.90 5.64 -21.66
CA ARG A 135 2.88 5.43 -22.69
C ARG A 135 2.10 4.15 -22.50
N ARG A 136 2.80 3.05 -22.13
CA ARG A 136 2.15 1.77 -21.82
C ARG A 136 1.24 1.89 -20.60
N SER A 137 1.67 2.59 -19.56
CA SER A 137 0.86 2.79 -18.35
C SER A 137 -0.40 3.62 -18.63
N ALA A 138 -0.33 4.59 -19.55
CA ALA A 138 -1.47 5.39 -19.98
C ALA A 138 -2.39 4.66 -20.98
N ASP A 139 -1.89 3.64 -21.68
CA ASP A 139 -2.64 2.92 -22.71
C ASP A 139 -3.78 2.10 -22.06
N PRO A 140 -5.06 2.34 -22.42
CA PRO A 140 -6.18 1.56 -21.89
C PRO A 140 -6.07 0.06 -22.16
N ALA A 141 -5.32 -0.38 -23.19
CA ALA A 141 -5.05 -1.79 -23.47
C ALA A 141 -4.19 -2.47 -22.37
N THR A 142 -3.47 -1.70 -21.58
CA THR A 142 -2.68 -2.19 -20.45
C THR A 142 -3.56 -2.55 -19.25
N LEU A 143 -4.73 -1.92 -19.12
CA LEU A 143 -5.63 -2.06 -17.98
C LEU A 143 -4.94 -1.66 -16.65
N SER A 144 -4.27 -0.52 -16.65
CA SER A 144 -3.65 0.05 -15.46
C SER A 144 -4.73 0.72 -14.59
N GLU A 145 -4.90 0.22 -13.36
CA GLU A 145 -5.81 0.84 -12.38
C GLU A 145 -5.27 2.20 -11.88
N TYR A 146 -3.96 2.42 -11.99
CA TYR A 146 -3.29 3.67 -11.59
C TYR A 146 -3.02 4.63 -12.75
N SER A 147 -3.65 4.43 -13.93
CA SER A 147 -3.42 5.32 -15.09
C SER A 147 -3.73 6.79 -14.81
N ALA A 148 -4.65 7.08 -13.88
CA ALA A 148 -5.01 8.44 -13.46
C ALA A 148 -3.84 9.23 -12.84
N ILE A 149 -2.82 8.55 -12.27
CA ILE A 149 -1.62 9.20 -11.72
C ILE A 149 -0.85 10.00 -12.80
N LEU A 150 -1.05 9.66 -14.06
CA LEU A 150 -0.43 10.32 -15.21
C LEU A 150 -1.20 11.56 -15.71
N TYR A 151 -2.39 11.85 -15.18
CA TYR A 151 -3.23 12.96 -15.66
C TYR A 151 -2.55 14.33 -15.70
N PRO A 152 -1.59 14.68 -14.84
CA PRO A 152 -0.85 15.91 -14.97
C PRO A 152 -0.07 16.05 -16.30
N ILE A 153 0.30 14.94 -16.94
CA ILE A 153 1.03 14.92 -18.20
C ILE A 153 0.09 15.36 -19.36
N GLU A 154 0.60 16.18 -20.26
CA GLU A 154 -0.13 16.65 -21.42
C GLU A 154 -0.75 15.49 -22.22
N ASN A 155 -2.03 15.59 -22.56
CA ASN A 155 -2.87 14.60 -23.24
C ASN A 155 -3.12 13.27 -22.47
N ALA A 156 -2.68 13.13 -21.22
CA ALA A 156 -2.83 11.86 -20.51
C ALA A 156 -4.30 11.45 -20.31
N ALA A 157 -5.18 12.41 -19.99
CA ALA A 157 -6.61 12.12 -19.80
C ALA A 157 -7.26 11.56 -21.08
N GLU A 158 -6.91 12.12 -22.24
CA GLU A 158 -7.43 11.68 -23.55
C GLU A 158 -6.85 10.33 -23.97
N VAL A 159 -5.58 10.07 -23.64
CA VAL A 159 -4.94 8.78 -23.91
C VAL A 159 -5.56 7.70 -23.03
N VAL A 160 -5.70 7.92 -21.73
CA VAL A 160 -6.32 6.97 -20.79
C VAL A 160 -7.79 6.70 -21.16
N ALA A 161 -8.51 7.72 -21.63
CA ALA A 161 -9.87 7.56 -22.13
C ALA A 161 -9.95 6.85 -23.51
N GLY A 162 -8.82 6.56 -24.15
CA GLY A 162 -8.76 5.95 -25.48
C GLY A 162 -9.20 6.88 -26.63
N THR A 163 -9.33 8.16 -26.39
CA THR A 163 -9.71 9.16 -27.42
C THR A 163 -8.50 9.69 -28.19
N GLN A 164 -7.31 9.52 -27.65
CA GLN A 164 -6.03 9.74 -28.33
C GLN A 164 -5.12 8.51 -28.21
N PRO A 165 -4.24 8.27 -29.19
CA PRO A 165 -3.28 7.16 -29.10
C PRO A 165 -2.15 7.45 -28.10
N PRO A 166 -1.49 6.42 -27.53
CA PRO A 166 -0.45 6.57 -26.50
C PRO A 166 0.75 7.43 -26.91
N ASP A 167 1.06 7.55 -28.20
CA ASP A 167 2.15 8.38 -28.70
C ASP A 167 1.90 9.88 -28.58
N ARG A 168 0.66 10.30 -28.25
CA ARG A 168 0.28 11.68 -27.97
C ARG A 168 0.56 12.12 -26.53
N LEU A 169 0.84 11.18 -25.64
CA LEU A 169 1.25 11.53 -24.28
C LEU A 169 2.44 12.47 -24.30
N GLY A 170 2.40 13.54 -23.48
CA GLY A 170 3.40 14.59 -23.39
C GLY A 170 4.77 14.14 -22.86
N VAL A 171 5.30 13.04 -23.38
CA VAL A 171 6.62 12.49 -23.02
C VAL A 171 7.45 12.21 -24.26
N ARG A 172 8.73 12.58 -24.22
CA ARG A 172 9.64 12.32 -25.34
C ARG A 172 11.08 12.12 -24.89
N ALA A 173 11.79 11.25 -25.56
CA ALA A 173 13.25 11.18 -25.48
C ALA A 173 13.84 12.29 -26.37
N ILE A 174 14.68 13.13 -25.78
CA ILE A 174 15.46 14.15 -26.52
C ILE A 174 16.69 13.49 -27.15
N ASP A 175 17.33 12.62 -26.35
CA ASP A 175 18.40 11.74 -26.73
C ASP A 175 18.35 10.47 -25.86
N LEU A 176 19.36 9.60 -25.93
CA LEU A 176 19.36 8.34 -25.17
C LEU A 176 19.30 8.51 -23.65
N GLN A 177 19.75 9.65 -23.13
CA GLN A 177 19.85 9.91 -21.68
C GLN A 177 19.00 11.08 -21.20
N THR A 178 18.30 11.77 -22.10
CA THR A 178 17.51 12.95 -21.75
C THR A 178 16.05 12.73 -22.07
N LEU A 179 15.23 12.71 -21.01
CA LEU A 179 13.78 12.58 -21.08
C LEU A 179 13.12 13.93 -20.80
N GLU A 180 12.15 14.32 -21.61
CA GLU A 180 11.28 15.46 -21.35
C GLU A 180 9.86 14.98 -21.03
N ILE A 181 9.29 15.51 -19.95
CA ILE A 181 7.87 15.35 -19.56
C ILE A 181 7.23 16.73 -19.60
N ARG A 182 6.18 16.87 -20.40
CA ARG A 182 5.40 18.09 -20.53
C ARG A 182 4.07 17.94 -19.82
N LEU A 183 3.69 18.93 -19.02
CA LEU A 183 2.48 18.97 -18.25
C LEU A 183 1.43 19.87 -18.89
N HIS A 184 0.14 19.60 -18.64
CA HIS A 184 -0.94 20.49 -19.04
C HIS A 184 -1.12 21.69 -18.10
N SER A 185 -0.64 21.57 -16.85
CA SER A 185 -0.62 22.63 -15.82
C SER A 185 0.53 22.39 -14.85
N PRO A 186 1.06 23.43 -14.17
CA PRO A 186 2.09 23.25 -13.16
C PRO A 186 1.63 22.26 -12.10
N THR A 187 2.48 21.28 -11.78
CA THR A 187 2.18 20.20 -10.83
C THR A 187 3.35 20.04 -9.86
N PRO A 188 3.35 20.78 -8.73
CA PRO A 188 4.48 20.77 -7.79
C PRO A 188 4.80 19.41 -7.18
N TYR A 189 3.84 18.49 -7.19
CA TYR A 189 3.96 17.12 -6.65
C TYR A 189 4.31 16.07 -7.72
N LEU A 190 4.63 16.47 -8.95
CA LEU A 190 4.97 15.52 -10.04
C LEU A 190 6.08 14.56 -9.65
N LEU A 191 7.15 15.06 -9.01
CA LEU A 191 8.26 14.19 -8.59
C LEU A 191 7.82 13.11 -7.62
N GLY A 192 6.88 13.41 -6.73
CA GLY A 192 6.25 12.42 -5.85
C GLY A 192 5.46 11.37 -6.64
N LEU A 193 4.68 11.77 -7.65
CA LEU A 193 3.97 10.83 -8.52
C LEU A 193 4.93 9.87 -9.24
N LEU A 194 6.13 10.35 -9.61
CA LEU A 194 7.12 9.57 -10.33
C LEU A 194 7.86 8.54 -9.47
N THR A 195 7.61 8.48 -8.16
CA THR A 195 8.09 7.38 -7.30
C THR A 195 7.17 6.16 -7.35
N HIS A 196 5.94 6.32 -7.85
CA HIS A 196 4.98 5.23 -7.92
C HIS A 196 5.33 4.21 -9.02
N ALA A 197 5.14 2.91 -8.73
CA ALA A 197 5.52 1.82 -9.61
C ALA A 197 4.90 1.90 -11.02
N SER A 198 3.68 2.46 -11.15
CA SER A 198 3.03 2.63 -12.46
C SER A 198 3.76 3.60 -13.41
N THR A 199 4.74 4.37 -12.91
CA THR A 199 5.59 5.27 -13.71
C THR A 199 6.97 4.68 -14.04
N TYR A 200 7.26 3.48 -13.54
CA TYR A 200 8.56 2.85 -13.75
C TYR A 200 8.75 2.43 -15.23
N PRO A 201 10.01 2.41 -15.70
CA PRO A 201 10.31 1.90 -17.03
C PRO A 201 10.11 0.39 -17.06
N VAL A 202 9.82 -0.15 -18.23
CA VAL A 202 9.81 -1.60 -18.50
C VAL A 202 10.62 -1.92 -19.73
N HIS A 203 11.33 -3.04 -19.70
CA HIS A 203 12.17 -3.46 -20.80
C HIS A 203 11.34 -3.80 -22.04
N ARG A 204 11.33 -2.88 -23.03
CA ARG A 204 10.45 -2.95 -24.21
C ARG A 204 10.51 -4.30 -24.91
N LYS A 205 11.72 -4.81 -25.19
CA LYS A 205 11.91 -6.09 -25.90
C LYS A 205 11.25 -7.26 -25.18
N SER A 206 11.34 -7.29 -23.83
CA SER A 206 10.69 -8.33 -23.02
C SER A 206 9.16 -8.21 -23.08
N VAL A 207 8.62 -7.00 -23.00
CA VAL A 207 7.17 -6.77 -23.12
C VAL A 207 6.65 -7.18 -24.49
N GLU A 208 7.32 -6.76 -25.57
CA GLU A 208 6.94 -7.09 -26.95
C GLU A 208 7.03 -8.61 -27.23
N GLN A 209 8.05 -9.28 -26.69
CA GLN A 209 8.27 -10.71 -26.90
C GLN A 209 7.32 -11.59 -26.08
N TYR A 210 7.05 -11.24 -24.82
CA TYR A 210 6.35 -12.13 -23.88
C TYR A 210 4.94 -11.66 -23.50
N GLY A 211 4.53 -10.45 -23.93
CA GLY A 211 3.24 -9.85 -23.55
C GLY A 211 3.12 -9.78 -22.02
N THR A 212 1.96 -10.14 -21.48
CA THR A 212 1.71 -10.12 -20.02
C THR A 212 2.60 -11.09 -19.21
N ARG A 213 3.31 -12.02 -19.87
CA ARG A 213 4.21 -12.96 -19.21
C ARG A 213 5.60 -12.38 -18.94
N PHE A 214 5.90 -11.16 -19.41
CA PHE A 214 7.22 -10.54 -19.18
C PHE A 214 7.56 -10.38 -17.69
N ALA A 215 6.54 -10.31 -16.83
CA ALA A 215 6.68 -10.14 -15.36
C ALA A 215 6.87 -11.48 -14.60
N ARG A 216 7.35 -12.54 -15.26
CA ARG A 216 7.55 -13.86 -14.67
C ARG A 216 9.04 -14.17 -14.48
N PRO A 217 9.40 -15.09 -13.55
CA PRO A 217 10.78 -15.56 -13.40
C PRO A 217 11.37 -16.05 -14.72
N GLY A 218 12.64 -15.74 -14.96
CA GLY A 218 13.38 -16.13 -16.15
C GLY A 218 13.16 -15.23 -17.38
N VAL A 219 12.17 -14.34 -17.34
CA VAL A 219 11.90 -13.38 -18.45
C VAL A 219 11.78 -11.93 -17.98
N LEU A 220 11.51 -11.68 -16.70
CA LEU A 220 11.49 -10.33 -16.13
C LEU A 220 12.89 -9.74 -16.18
N VAL A 221 13.02 -8.58 -16.80
CA VAL A 221 14.23 -7.78 -16.88
C VAL A 221 13.95 -6.49 -16.12
N SER A 222 14.72 -6.24 -15.06
CA SER A 222 14.54 -5.14 -14.11
C SER A 222 15.69 -4.14 -14.21
N ASN A 223 15.47 -2.90 -13.74
CA ASN A 223 16.50 -1.84 -13.71
C ASN A 223 16.90 -1.41 -12.29
N GLY A 224 16.33 -2.03 -11.27
CA GLY A 224 16.62 -1.75 -9.86
C GLY A 224 17.75 -2.61 -9.29
N PRO A 225 17.98 -2.51 -7.96
CA PRO A 225 19.09 -3.18 -7.25
C PRO A 225 18.98 -4.71 -7.27
N PHE A 226 17.80 -5.26 -7.54
CA PHE A 226 17.60 -6.70 -7.57
C PHE A 226 16.93 -7.15 -8.87
N LYS A 227 17.06 -8.46 -9.16
CA LYS A 227 16.41 -9.17 -10.26
C LYS A 227 15.62 -10.36 -9.75
N LEU A 228 14.48 -10.65 -10.39
CA LEU A 228 13.62 -11.76 -10.04
C LEU A 228 14.29 -13.11 -10.39
N SER A 229 14.51 -13.95 -9.38
CA SER A 229 15.05 -15.30 -9.54
C SER A 229 13.95 -16.35 -9.52
N GLU A 230 13.11 -16.31 -8.49
CA GLU A 230 12.07 -17.31 -8.27
C GLU A 230 10.77 -16.64 -7.82
N TRP A 231 9.67 -17.23 -8.23
CA TRP A 231 8.34 -16.94 -7.69
C TRP A 231 7.58 -18.25 -7.59
N VAL A 232 7.56 -18.80 -6.39
CA VAL A 232 6.82 -20.01 -6.06
C VAL A 232 5.55 -19.58 -5.33
N VAL A 233 4.43 -19.67 -6.03
CA VAL A 233 3.12 -19.20 -5.56
C VAL A 233 2.80 -19.77 -4.18
N GLN A 234 2.34 -18.91 -3.25
CA GLN A 234 2.04 -19.21 -1.85
C GLN A 234 3.25 -19.71 -1.01
N ALA A 235 4.45 -19.64 -1.55
CA ALA A 235 5.66 -20.04 -0.83
C ALA A 235 6.64 -18.89 -0.65
N HIS A 236 7.16 -18.33 -1.73
CA HIS A 236 8.11 -17.22 -1.68
C HIS A 236 8.32 -16.55 -3.04
N ILE A 237 8.81 -15.30 -2.99
CA ILE A 237 9.45 -14.61 -4.10
C ILE A 237 10.91 -14.38 -3.70
N ARG A 238 11.86 -14.80 -4.53
CA ARG A 238 13.28 -14.64 -4.30
C ARG A 238 13.88 -13.69 -5.31
N LEU A 239 14.55 -12.68 -4.80
CA LEU A 239 15.30 -11.71 -5.58
C LEU A 239 16.79 -11.91 -5.35
N LEU A 240 17.59 -11.75 -6.40
CA LEU A 240 19.06 -11.75 -6.36
C LEU A 240 19.57 -10.37 -6.70
N ARG A 241 20.68 -9.95 -6.08
CA ARG A 241 21.39 -8.72 -6.41
C ARG A 241 21.61 -8.61 -7.92
N ASN A 242 21.38 -7.41 -8.45
CA ASN A 242 21.58 -7.09 -9.85
C ASN A 242 22.97 -6.41 -10.04
N PRO A 243 23.98 -7.11 -10.56
CA PRO A 243 25.32 -6.55 -10.70
C PRO A 243 25.42 -5.48 -11.81
N TYR A 244 24.35 -5.24 -12.54
CA TYR A 244 24.25 -4.20 -13.57
C TYR A 244 23.54 -2.95 -13.08
N TYR A 245 23.07 -2.93 -11.83
CA TYR A 245 22.47 -1.74 -11.26
C TYR A 245 23.50 -0.62 -11.16
N TRP A 246 23.12 0.60 -11.52
CA TRP A 246 24.07 1.72 -11.57
C TRP A 246 24.71 2.01 -10.22
N ASP A 247 23.98 1.79 -9.12
CA ASP A 247 24.44 1.97 -7.74
C ASP A 247 24.71 0.64 -7.02
N ASP A 248 25.12 -0.39 -7.76
CA ASP A 248 25.44 -1.71 -7.20
C ASP A 248 26.50 -1.64 -6.10
N ALA A 249 27.43 -0.68 -6.17
CA ALA A 249 28.48 -0.51 -5.17
C ALA A 249 27.92 -0.26 -3.74
N HIS A 250 26.74 0.34 -3.62
CA HIS A 250 26.07 0.59 -2.34
C HIS A 250 24.99 -0.46 -2.00
N THR A 251 24.76 -1.43 -2.88
CA THR A 251 23.85 -2.54 -2.61
C THR A 251 24.53 -3.62 -1.78
N THR A 252 24.22 -3.71 -0.48
CA THR A 252 24.87 -4.63 0.45
C THR A 252 24.28 -6.04 0.38
N LEU A 253 22.94 -6.15 0.24
CA LEU A 253 22.25 -7.44 0.23
C LEU A 253 22.55 -8.25 -1.03
N ASN A 254 22.76 -9.57 -0.85
CA ASN A 254 22.91 -10.52 -1.96
C ASN A 254 21.56 -11.05 -2.43
N GLU A 255 20.62 -11.25 -1.48
CA GLU A 255 19.31 -11.81 -1.73
C GLU A 255 18.25 -11.15 -0.85
N VAL A 256 17.03 -11.05 -1.39
CA VAL A 256 15.83 -10.71 -0.63
C VAL A 256 14.77 -11.79 -0.87
N TRP A 257 14.21 -12.30 0.22
CA TRP A 257 13.16 -13.30 0.19
C TRP A 257 11.87 -12.71 0.76
N TYR A 258 10.82 -12.71 -0.04
CA TYR A 258 9.48 -12.28 0.35
C TYR A 258 8.60 -13.51 0.58
N TYR A 259 8.01 -13.59 1.78
CA TYR A 259 7.13 -14.69 2.16
C TYR A 259 5.69 -14.18 2.27
N PRO A 260 4.76 -14.67 1.43
CA PRO A 260 3.34 -14.36 1.58
C PRO A 260 2.78 -15.08 2.81
N VAL A 261 2.52 -14.33 3.88
CA VAL A 261 1.98 -14.86 5.13
C VAL A 261 0.81 -13.98 5.57
N GLU A 262 -0.40 -14.34 5.17
CA GLU A 262 -1.60 -13.54 5.42
C GLU A 262 -1.97 -13.43 6.91
N ASN A 263 -1.66 -14.49 7.68
CA ASN A 263 -1.97 -14.52 9.11
C ASN A 263 -0.82 -13.93 9.92
N ALA A 264 -1.04 -12.75 10.49
CA ALA A 264 -0.03 -12.04 11.28
C ALA A 264 0.47 -12.81 12.52
N GLU A 265 -0.35 -13.67 13.14
CA GLU A 265 0.10 -14.53 14.27
C GLU A 265 1.06 -15.62 13.76
N ALA A 266 0.77 -16.21 12.60
CA ALA A 266 1.66 -17.19 11.97
C ALA A 266 2.98 -16.52 11.54
N GLU A 267 2.92 -15.32 11.00
CA GLU A 267 4.08 -14.51 10.63
C GLU A 267 4.97 -14.21 11.84
N LEU A 268 4.38 -13.73 12.94
CA LEU A 268 5.09 -13.48 14.19
C LEU A 268 5.74 -14.75 14.76
N ASN A 269 5.07 -15.90 14.65
CA ASN A 269 5.64 -17.17 15.10
C ASN A 269 6.85 -17.59 14.26
N ARG A 270 6.83 -17.41 12.95
CA ARG A 270 7.98 -17.63 12.05
C ARG A 270 9.13 -16.68 12.38
N TYR A 271 8.83 -15.40 12.63
CA TYR A 271 9.82 -14.43 13.09
C TYR A 271 10.51 -14.87 14.39
N ARG A 272 9.73 -15.31 15.38
CA ARG A 272 10.27 -15.82 16.66
C ARG A 272 11.11 -17.09 16.49
N ALA A 273 10.74 -17.94 15.54
CA ALA A 273 11.50 -19.16 15.20
C ALA A 273 12.81 -18.85 14.46
N GLY A 274 13.02 -17.62 13.96
CA GLY A 274 14.20 -17.22 13.20
C GLY A 274 14.08 -17.49 11.70
N ASP A 275 12.87 -17.83 11.20
CA ASP A 275 12.61 -18.04 9.78
C ASP A 275 12.51 -16.72 9.01
N LEU A 276 12.20 -15.61 9.72
CA LEU A 276 12.09 -14.26 9.17
C LEU A 276 13.01 -13.30 9.93
N ASP A 277 13.60 -12.38 9.19
CA ASP A 277 14.41 -11.29 9.72
C ASP A 277 13.55 -10.05 10.02
N MET A 278 12.43 -9.88 9.28
CA MET A 278 11.42 -8.87 9.56
C MET A 278 10.01 -9.34 9.17
N THR A 279 9.00 -8.78 9.84
CA THR A 279 7.59 -9.04 9.53
C THR A 279 7.00 -7.94 8.65
N GLY A 280 5.96 -8.26 7.88
CA GLY A 280 5.16 -7.26 7.15
C GLY A 280 4.23 -6.48 8.09
N THR A 281 3.77 -7.13 9.16
CA THR A 281 2.94 -6.49 10.20
C THR A 281 3.07 -7.22 11.54
N VAL A 282 2.37 -6.71 12.56
CA VAL A 282 2.34 -7.29 13.92
C VAL A 282 0.90 -7.42 14.40
N PRO A 283 0.50 -8.57 14.98
CA PRO A 283 -0.83 -8.71 15.57
C PRO A 283 -1.02 -7.71 16.71
N ALA A 284 -2.08 -6.90 16.65
CA ALA A 284 -2.35 -5.85 17.63
C ALA A 284 -2.38 -6.38 19.09
N ARG A 285 -2.91 -7.59 19.29
CA ARG A 285 -2.97 -8.23 20.62
C ARG A 285 -1.61 -8.55 21.23
N GLN A 286 -0.59 -8.72 20.40
CA GLN A 286 0.76 -9.05 20.84
C GLN A 286 1.59 -7.80 21.19
N ILE A 287 1.20 -6.62 20.75
CA ILE A 287 1.97 -5.38 20.94
C ILE A 287 2.32 -5.08 22.41
N PRO A 288 1.39 -5.21 23.40
CA PRO A 288 1.75 -4.99 24.79
C PRO A 288 2.82 -5.96 25.30
N TRP A 289 2.77 -7.22 24.87
CA TRP A 289 3.78 -8.22 25.22
C TRP A 289 5.12 -7.93 24.54
N LEU A 290 5.09 -7.58 23.24
CA LEU A 290 6.28 -7.26 22.45
C LEU A 290 7.00 -6.02 22.98
N ARG A 291 6.27 -4.95 23.31
CA ARG A 291 6.84 -3.76 23.95
C ARG A 291 7.56 -4.05 25.24
N LYS A 292 7.09 -5.05 26.00
CA LYS A 292 7.70 -5.44 27.28
C LYS A 292 8.91 -6.35 27.11
N ASN A 293 8.87 -7.28 26.14
CA ASN A 293 9.81 -8.38 26.05
C ASN A 293 10.81 -8.25 24.88
N LEU A 294 10.44 -7.54 23.81
CA LEU A 294 11.25 -7.32 22.60
C LEU A 294 11.15 -5.86 22.14
N PRO A 295 11.40 -4.86 23.05
CA PRO A 295 11.19 -3.45 22.72
C PRO A 295 12.09 -2.95 21.60
N GLU A 296 13.30 -3.48 21.48
CA GLU A 296 14.27 -3.08 20.45
C GLU A 296 14.00 -3.71 19.07
N GLU A 297 13.20 -4.79 19.04
CA GLU A 297 12.81 -5.44 17.80
C GLU A 297 11.46 -4.94 17.27
N LEU A 298 10.67 -4.23 18.12
CA LEU A 298 9.36 -3.73 17.74
C LEU A 298 9.44 -2.29 17.24
N HIS A 299 9.23 -2.09 15.95
CA HIS A 299 9.18 -0.77 15.31
C HIS A 299 7.72 -0.37 15.04
N ILE A 300 7.31 0.77 15.59
CA ILE A 300 6.01 1.39 15.34
C ILE A 300 6.28 2.83 14.92
N SER A 301 5.97 3.16 13.69
CA SER A 301 6.23 4.46 13.08
C SER A 301 4.96 5.04 12.47
N PRO A 302 4.83 6.37 12.37
CA PRO A 302 3.78 6.99 11.58
C PRO A 302 3.76 6.42 10.15
N TYR A 303 2.55 6.27 9.60
CA TYR A 303 2.36 5.82 8.23
C TYR A 303 1.43 6.80 7.51
N LEU A 304 1.78 7.16 6.30
CA LEU A 304 1.03 8.15 5.52
C LEU A 304 -0.31 7.57 5.08
N GLY A 305 -1.27 7.51 6.01
CA GLY A 305 -2.55 6.91 5.71
C GLY A 305 -3.63 7.14 6.75
N SER A 306 -4.87 7.08 6.31
CA SER A 306 -6.06 7.32 7.11
C SER A 306 -7.06 6.17 7.01
N TYR A 307 -7.52 5.70 8.16
CA TYR A 307 -8.58 4.71 8.28
C TYR A 307 -9.90 5.40 8.58
N VAL A 308 -10.88 5.17 7.74
CA VAL A 308 -12.17 5.85 7.82
C VAL A 308 -13.32 4.88 7.52
N PHE A 309 -14.55 5.32 7.75
CA PHE A 309 -15.74 4.74 7.13
C PHE A 309 -16.37 5.73 6.19
N GLY A 310 -16.72 5.28 4.98
CA GLY A 310 -17.37 6.09 3.95
C GLY A 310 -18.89 5.91 3.98
N PHE A 311 -19.62 7.01 3.88
CA PHE A 311 -21.05 6.99 3.65
C PHE A 311 -21.35 6.93 2.16
N ASN A 312 -22.29 6.10 1.74
CA ASN A 312 -22.85 6.22 0.41
C ASN A 312 -23.77 7.46 0.37
N THR A 313 -23.24 8.57 -0.13
CA THR A 313 -23.96 9.85 -0.20
C THR A 313 -24.93 9.93 -1.38
N THR A 314 -25.00 8.90 -2.22
CA THR A 314 -25.90 8.88 -3.39
C THR A 314 -27.29 8.35 -3.07
N GLN A 315 -27.47 7.71 -1.90
CA GLN A 315 -28.72 7.04 -1.53
C GLN A 315 -29.14 7.33 -0.07
N PRO A 316 -30.46 7.20 0.24
CA PRO A 316 -30.92 7.20 1.63
C PRO A 316 -30.25 6.08 2.45
N PRO A 317 -30.04 6.27 3.75
CA PRO A 317 -30.45 7.44 4.55
C PRO A 317 -29.44 8.60 4.51
N PHE A 318 -28.30 8.46 3.81
CA PHE A 318 -27.18 9.38 3.91
C PHE A 318 -27.14 10.45 2.79
N ARG A 319 -27.91 10.28 1.71
CA ARG A 319 -28.04 11.32 0.69
C ARG A 319 -28.67 12.57 1.30
N ASP A 320 -28.12 13.74 1.01
CA ASP A 320 -28.59 15.03 1.48
C ASP A 320 -28.77 15.17 3.01
N ALA A 321 -28.02 14.35 3.78
CA ALA A 321 -28.17 14.24 5.24
C ALA A 321 -26.86 14.48 6.01
N PRO A 322 -26.15 15.62 5.84
CA PRO A 322 -24.89 15.89 6.56
C PRO A 322 -25.09 15.91 8.08
N THR A 323 -26.22 16.42 8.56
CA THR A 323 -26.58 16.43 9.99
C THR A 323 -26.61 15.01 10.58
N LEU A 324 -27.19 14.03 9.87
CA LEU A 324 -27.20 12.62 10.30
C LEU A 324 -25.80 12.02 10.29
N ARG A 325 -25.02 12.26 9.24
CA ARG A 325 -23.64 11.76 9.13
C ARG A 325 -22.76 12.31 10.25
N LYS A 326 -22.90 13.59 10.58
CA LYS A 326 -22.20 14.24 11.70
C LYS A 326 -22.63 13.65 13.06
N ALA A 327 -23.93 13.39 13.26
CA ALA A 327 -24.40 12.74 14.49
C ALA A 327 -23.74 11.38 14.71
N LEU A 328 -23.62 10.56 13.66
CA LEU A 328 -22.95 9.26 13.74
C LEU A 328 -21.44 9.39 14.00
N ALA A 329 -20.78 10.40 13.43
CA ALA A 329 -19.36 10.64 13.63
C ALA A 329 -19.04 11.10 15.05
N LEU A 330 -19.88 11.93 15.67
CA LEU A 330 -19.72 12.45 17.03
C LEU A 330 -19.93 11.37 18.10
N ALA A 331 -20.82 10.40 17.86
CA ALA A 331 -21.14 9.32 18.79
C ALA A 331 -20.03 8.24 18.91
N LEU A 332 -18.89 8.42 18.24
CA LEU A 332 -17.77 7.48 18.27
C LEU A 332 -16.64 8.00 19.14
N ASP A 333 -16.30 7.24 20.16
CA ASP A 333 -15.12 7.46 21.01
C ASP A 333 -13.86 6.91 20.32
N ARG A 334 -13.11 7.80 19.67
CA ARG A 334 -11.90 7.45 18.92
C ARG A 334 -10.76 7.00 19.83
N ASP A 335 -10.70 7.51 21.06
CA ASP A 335 -9.69 7.12 22.05
C ASP A 335 -9.89 5.67 22.50
N ILE A 336 -11.14 5.24 22.69
CA ILE A 336 -11.46 3.83 22.96
C ILE A 336 -11.16 2.98 21.72
N LEU A 337 -11.55 3.43 20.52
CA LEU A 337 -11.31 2.67 19.29
C LEU A 337 -9.82 2.44 19.03
N THR A 338 -8.97 3.44 19.24
CA THR A 338 -7.52 3.34 19.03
C THR A 338 -6.79 2.63 20.17
N SER A 339 -7.11 2.98 21.44
CA SER A 339 -6.35 2.48 22.59
C SER A 339 -6.80 1.10 23.09
N LYS A 340 -8.11 0.75 22.95
CA LYS A 340 -8.68 -0.48 23.51
C LYS A 340 -9.08 -1.51 22.43
N ILE A 341 -9.54 -1.04 21.28
CA ILE A 341 -10.02 -1.94 20.22
C ILE A 341 -8.89 -2.28 19.26
N SER A 342 -8.23 -1.31 18.66
CA SER A 342 -7.05 -1.54 17.83
C SER A 342 -5.81 -1.81 18.69
N GLY A 343 -5.43 -0.88 19.55
CA GLY A 343 -4.35 -1.06 20.55
C GLY A 343 -2.96 -1.14 19.97
N ALA A 344 -2.77 -0.75 18.72
CA ALA A 344 -1.51 -0.93 18.01
C ALA A 344 -0.64 0.34 17.91
N GLY A 345 -1.11 1.45 18.49
CA GLY A 345 -0.38 2.73 18.48
C GLY A 345 -0.93 3.73 17.48
N GLU A 346 -2.04 3.40 16.82
CA GLU A 346 -2.75 4.31 15.93
C GLU A 346 -3.18 5.58 16.67
N LEU A 347 -3.13 6.72 15.99
CA LEU A 347 -3.52 8.01 16.53
C LEU A 347 -4.98 8.32 16.15
N PRO A 348 -5.83 8.76 17.10
CA PRO A 348 -7.20 9.18 16.79
C PRO A 348 -7.20 10.24 15.69
N ALA A 349 -8.05 10.08 14.67
CA ALA A 349 -8.16 11.02 13.56
C ALA A 349 -9.51 11.74 13.57
N TYR A 350 -9.44 13.05 13.37
CA TYR A 350 -10.58 13.95 13.21
C TYR A 350 -10.56 14.66 11.86
N SER A 351 -9.46 14.51 11.10
CA SER A 351 -9.23 14.99 9.75
C SER A 351 -9.05 13.83 8.77
N TRP A 352 -9.17 14.11 7.48
CA TRP A 352 -8.92 13.13 6.43
C TRP A 352 -7.43 13.01 6.11
N VAL A 353 -6.77 14.16 5.98
CA VAL A 353 -5.32 14.22 5.69
C VAL A 353 -4.54 13.91 6.97
N PRO A 354 -3.66 12.88 6.98
CA PRO A 354 -2.77 12.64 8.11
C PRO A 354 -1.72 13.76 8.24
N PRO A 355 -0.88 13.75 9.28
CA PRO A 355 0.25 14.68 9.35
C PRO A 355 1.15 14.55 8.12
N VAL A 356 1.22 15.63 7.33
CA VAL A 356 2.06 15.77 6.14
C VAL A 356 2.92 17.01 6.31
N SER A 357 4.19 16.95 5.90
CA SER A 357 5.09 18.09 6.00
C SER A 357 4.56 19.28 5.21
N GLY A 358 4.60 20.48 5.80
CA GLY A 358 4.12 21.72 5.17
C GLY A 358 2.59 21.86 5.11
N TYR A 359 1.82 20.92 5.64
CA TYR A 359 0.36 20.99 5.71
C TYR A 359 -0.15 21.11 7.15
N THR A 360 -1.06 22.05 7.39
CA THR A 360 -1.74 22.17 8.67
C THR A 360 -3.04 21.38 8.66
N GLN A 361 -3.10 20.30 9.45
CA GLN A 361 -4.31 19.47 9.56
C GLN A 361 -5.55 20.30 9.90
N GLN A 362 -6.64 19.98 9.24
CA GLN A 362 -7.93 20.63 9.47
C GLN A 362 -8.72 19.84 10.50
N ILE A 363 -8.64 20.29 11.76
CA ILE A 363 -9.27 19.62 12.89
C ILE A 363 -10.54 20.41 13.26
N PRO A 364 -11.73 19.80 13.18
CA PRO A 364 -12.97 20.48 13.54
C PRO A 364 -13.05 20.77 15.05
N ASP A 365 -13.70 21.86 15.45
CA ASP A 365 -13.78 22.32 16.84
C ASP A 365 -14.25 21.24 17.82
N TRP A 366 -15.21 20.41 17.40
CA TRP A 366 -15.77 19.34 18.23
C TRP A 366 -14.74 18.21 18.56
N ALA A 367 -13.60 18.19 17.89
CA ALA A 367 -12.52 17.25 18.24
C ALA A 367 -11.95 17.52 19.64
N HIS A 368 -11.99 18.77 20.07
CA HIS A 368 -11.51 19.21 21.40
C HIS A 368 -12.55 19.03 22.51
N TRP A 369 -13.78 18.63 22.17
CA TRP A 369 -14.82 18.37 23.16
C TRP A 369 -14.57 17.05 23.88
N THR A 370 -15.09 16.94 25.10
CA THR A 370 -15.19 15.66 25.79
C THR A 370 -16.13 14.72 25.03
N GLN A 371 -16.01 13.41 25.25
CA GLN A 371 -16.93 12.46 24.62
C GLN A 371 -18.38 12.72 25.05
N ALA A 372 -18.60 13.10 26.30
CA ALA A 372 -19.94 13.43 26.78
C ALA A 372 -20.58 14.63 26.05
N GLU A 373 -19.79 15.64 25.74
CA GLU A 373 -20.26 16.79 24.93
C GLU A 373 -20.55 16.35 23.49
N ARG A 374 -19.67 15.54 22.89
CA ARG A 374 -19.91 14.95 21.56
C ARG A 374 -21.18 14.10 21.54
N ASP A 375 -21.41 13.27 22.55
CA ASP A 375 -22.62 12.44 22.65
C ASP A 375 -23.90 13.25 22.79
N ASN A 376 -23.86 14.34 23.55
CA ASN A 376 -25.00 15.23 23.70
C ASN A 376 -25.36 15.92 22.37
N GLU A 377 -24.36 16.42 21.65
CA GLU A 377 -24.57 17.02 20.33
C GLU A 377 -24.99 15.97 19.29
N ALA A 378 -24.44 14.76 19.37
CA ALA A 378 -24.85 13.64 18.53
C ALA A 378 -26.34 13.34 18.67
N ARG A 379 -26.87 13.29 19.92
CA ARG A 379 -28.29 13.08 20.18
C ARG A 379 -29.15 14.24 19.63
N ARG A 380 -28.69 15.47 19.79
CA ARG A 380 -29.39 16.64 19.26
C ARG A 380 -29.50 16.58 17.73
N LEU A 381 -28.40 16.34 17.04
CA LEU A 381 -28.35 16.26 15.58
C LEU A 381 -29.14 15.04 15.03
N TYR A 382 -29.11 13.93 15.78
CA TYR A 382 -29.86 12.71 15.42
C TYR A 382 -31.38 12.96 15.48
N ALA A 383 -31.84 13.68 16.51
CA ALA A 383 -33.23 14.11 16.61
C ALA A 383 -33.62 15.11 15.53
N GLU A 384 -32.74 16.08 15.21
CA GLU A 384 -32.92 17.04 14.11
C GLU A 384 -33.04 16.31 12.74
N ALA A 385 -32.29 15.23 12.53
CA ALA A 385 -32.39 14.39 11.36
C ALA A 385 -33.67 13.52 11.33
N GLY A 386 -34.55 13.63 12.32
CA GLY A 386 -35.86 12.97 12.38
C GLY A 386 -35.84 11.56 12.95
N TYR A 387 -34.79 11.18 13.69
CA TYR A 387 -34.68 9.87 14.35
C TYR A 387 -34.87 10.00 15.87
N SER A 388 -35.30 8.89 16.49
CA SER A 388 -35.56 8.83 17.94
C SER A 388 -35.60 7.39 18.43
N ALA A 389 -35.76 7.17 19.73
CA ALA A 389 -35.95 5.82 20.29
C ALA A 389 -37.20 5.09 19.74
N SER A 390 -38.26 5.83 19.38
CA SER A 390 -39.46 5.28 18.72
C SER A 390 -39.33 5.10 17.20
N ARG A 391 -38.33 5.75 16.59
CA ARG A 391 -38.01 5.68 15.16
C ARG A 391 -36.51 5.59 14.99
N PRO A 392 -35.87 4.47 15.37
CA PRO A 392 -34.43 4.33 15.28
C PRO A 392 -33.97 4.25 13.83
N LEU A 393 -32.76 4.75 13.57
CA LEU A 393 -32.08 4.48 12.31
C LEU A 393 -31.72 3.01 12.24
N ARG A 394 -32.06 2.38 11.12
CA ARG A 394 -31.57 1.04 10.72
C ARG A 394 -30.62 1.19 9.58
N MET A 395 -29.40 0.70 9.73
CA MET A 395 -28.39 0.83 8.69
C MET A 395 -27.50 -0.40 8.61
N GLN A 396 -26.86 -0.57 7.45
CA GLN A 396 -25.88 -1.61 7.20
C GLN A 396 -24.47 -1.01 7.26
N LEU A 397 -23.54 -1.74 7.88
CA LEU A 397 -22.12 -1.44 7.91
C LEU A 397 -21.37 -2.59 7.24
N LEU A 398 -20.77 -2.28 6.09
CA LEU A 398 -20.01 -3.21 5.27
C LEU A 398 -18.51 -3.12 5.57
N TYR A 399 -17.84 -4.26 5.73
CA TYR A 399 -16.38 -4.33 5.89
C TYR A 399 -15.83 -5.59 5.23
N ASN A 400 -14.56 -5.53 4.79
CA ASN A 400 -13.86 -6.71 4.26
C ASN A 400 -13.33 -7.61 5.38
N THR A 401 -13.19 -8.89 5.06
CA THR A 401 -12.75 -9.92 6.02
C THR A 401 -11.36 -9.63 6.55
N GLU A 402 -11.30 -9.18 7.79
CA GLU A 402 -10.10 -8.99 8.59
C GLU A 402 -10.51 -8.80 10.08
N SER A 403 -9.70 -9.32 10.99
CA SER A 403 -10.04 -9.39 12.41
C SER A 403 -10.19 -8.02 13.06
N ASN A 404 -9.35 -7.05 12.71
CA ASN A 404 -9.41 -5.70 13.25
C ASN A 404 -10.63 -4.93 12.72
N HIS A 405 -10.96 -5.08 11.42
CA HIS A 405 -12.14 -4.45 10.85
C HIS A 405 -13.41 -4.91 11.54
N ARG A 406 -13.51 -6.23 11.80
CA ARG A 406 -14.64 -6.79 12.57
C ARG A 406 -14.74 -6.21 13.98
N ARG A 407 -13.60 -6.11 14.71
CA ARG A 407 -13.59 -5.56 16.08
C ARG A 407 -14.04 -4.11 16.10
N LEU A 408 -13.54 -3.30 15.17
CA LEU A 408 -13.93 -1.89 15.03
C LEU A 408 -15.42 -1.78 14.68
N ALA A 409 -15.91 -2.52 13.69
CA ALA A 409 -17.31 -2.49 13.29
C ALA A 409 -18.26 -2.87 14.45
N VAL A 410 -17.91 -3.90 15.23
CA VAL A 410 -18.68 -4.30 16.43
C VAL A 410 -18.66 -3.21 17.49
N ALA A 411 -17.51 -2.60 17.77
CA ALA A 411 -17.39 -1.53 18.75
C ALA A 411 -18.17 -0.27 18.34
N MET A 412 -18.07 0.12 17.07
CA MET A 412 -18.82 1.26 16.52
C MET A 412 -20.33 1.05 16.61
N ALA A 413 -20.81 -0.14 16.21
CA ALA A 413 -22.23 -0.50 16.33
C ALA A 413 -22.73 -0.45 17.77
N ALA A 414 -21.92 -0.88 18.75
CA ALA A 414 -22.24 -0.80 20.17
C ALA A 414 -22.32 0.66 20.65
N MET A 415 -21.36 1.52 20.27
CA MET A 415 -21.37 2.96 20.61
C MET A 415 -22.60 3.66 20.04
N TRP A 416 -22.93 3.43 18.76
CA TRP A 416 -24.12 4.03 18.15
C TRP A 416 -25.42 3.53 18.80
N ARG A 417 -25.48 2.26 19.18
CA ARG A 417 -26.62 1.72 19.90
C ARG A 417 -26.79 2.38 21.28
N GLU A 418 -25.71 2.53 22.00
CA GLU A 418 -25.70 3.13 23.35
C GLU A 418 -26.06 4.62 23.32
N VAL A 419 -25.43 5.38 22.41
CA VAL A 419 -25.58 6.84 22.37
C VAL A 419 -26.87 7.26 21.65
N LEU A 420 -27.23 6.62 20.55
CA LEU A 420 -28.29 7.07 19.62
C LEU A 420 -29.44 6.07 19.45
N GLY A 421 -29.29 4.84 19.92
CA GLY A 421 -30.29 3.76 19.68
C GLY A 421 -30.29 3.22 18.24
N VAL A 422 -29.19 3.41 17.48
CA VAL A 422 -29.10 2.92 16.10
C VAL A 422 -29.03 1.39 16.06
N GLU A 423 -29.79 0.79 15.14
CA GLU A 423 -29.73 -0.63 14.82
C GLU A 423 -28.80 -0.85 13.62
N THR A 424 -27.62 -1.45 13.86
CA THR A 424 -26.60 -1.67 12.82
C THR A 424 -26.51 -3.15 12.46
N GLU A 425 -26.72 -3.46 11.19
CA GLU A 425 -26.45 -4.76 10.60
C GLU A 425 -25.00 -4.79 10.09
N LEU A 426 -24.20 -5.78 10.55
CA LEU A 426 -22.80 -5.92 10.16
C LEU A 426 -22.67 -6.89 8.99
N LEU A 427 -22.16 -6.41 7.84
CA LEU A 427 -21.96 -7.19 6.63
C LEU A 427 -20.47 -7.42 6.39
N ASN A 428 -20.07 -8.68 6.32
CA ASN A 428 -18.70 -9.07 6.03
C ASN A 428 -18.60 -9.66 4.63
N GLN A 429 -17.61 -9.20 3.84
CA GLN A 429 -17.34 -9.73 2.50
C GLN A 429 -15.85 -10.00 2.32
N GLU A 430 -15.53 -10.96 1.45
CA GLU A 430 -14.19 -11.17 0.93
C GLU A 430 -13.74 -9.92 0.14
N TRP A 431 -12.42 -9.68 0.07
CA TRP A 431 -11.86 -8.43 -0.44
C TRP A 431 -12.34 -8.05 -1.85
N GLN A 432 -12.31 -8.98 -2.80
CA GLN A 432 -12.70 -8.69 -4.18
C GLN A 432 -14.20 -8.35 -4.30
N VAL A 433 -15.03 -9.13 -3.60
CA VAL A 433 -16.48 -8.89 -3.54
C VAL A 433 -16.78 -7.56 -2.85
N PHE A 434 -16.07 -7.27 -1.75
CA PHE A 434 -16.18 -6.02 -1.03
C PHE A 434 -15.88 -4.80 -1.91
N LEU A 435 -14.81 -4.84 -2.71
CA LEU A 435 -14.45 -3.76 -3.63
C LEU A 435 -15.55 -3.52 -4.67
N GLN A 436 -16.07 -4.58 -5.28
CA GLN A 436 -17.16 -4.48 -6.27
C GLN A 436 -18.43 -3.92 -5.66
N THR A 437 -18.84 -4.41 -4.48
CA THR A 437 -20.04 -3.94 -3.78
C THR A 437 -19.91 -2.45 -3.42
N ARG A 438 -18.76 -2.03 -2.91
CA ARG A 438 -18.45 -0.65 -2.55
C ARG A 438 -18.51 0.28 -3.77
N ARG A 439 -17.82 -0.09 -4.86
CA ARG A 439 -17.76 0.69 -6.12
C ARG A 439 -19.13 0.81 -6.80
N SER A 440 -19.96 -0.22 -6.71
CA SER A 440 -21.30 -0.21 -7.30
C SER A 440 -22.24 0.80 -6.65
N ARG A 441 -22.06 1.08 -5.35
CA ARG A 441 -22.92 1.98 -4.54
C ARG A 441 -24.40 1.58 -4.50
N ILE A 442 -24.75 0.37 -4.95
CA ILE A 442 -26.16 -0.07 -5.06
C ILE A 442 -26.67 -0.57 -3.70
N ASP A 443 -25.96 -1.53 -3.10
CA ASP A 443 -26.37 -2.21 -1.86
C ASP A 443 -25.42 -1.85 -0.69
N THR A 444 -24.98 -0.60 -0.62
CA THR A 444 -24.11 -0.11 0.44
C THR A 444 -24.66 1.15 1.06
N GLN A 445 -24.53 1.26 2.38
CA GLN A 445 -24.91 2.46 3.14
C GLN A 445 -23.69 3.08 3.81
N LEU A 446 -23.04 2.34 4.68
CA LEU A 446 -21.81 2.71 5.36
C LEU A 446 -20.80 1.58 5.15
N PHE A 447 -19.57 1.91 4.80
CA PHE A 447 -18.57 0.90 4.48
C PHE A 447 -17.18 1.33 4.97
N ARG A 448 -16.37 0.32 5.31
CA ARG A 448 -14.95 0.52 5.62
C ARG A 448 -14.24 1.13 4.43
N TYR A 449 -13.45 2.15 4.70
CA TYR A 449 -12.56 2.74 3.72
C TYR A 449 -11.22 3.10 4.37
N GLY A 450 -10.24 3.45 3.59
CA GLY A 450 -8.96 3.96 4.02
C GLY A 450 -8.09 4.27 2.82
N TRP A 451 -7.18 5.18 3.00
CA TRP A 451 -6.24 5.57 1.96
C TRP A 451 -4.83 5.59 2.54
N ILE A 452 -3.90 5.03 1.79
CA ILE A 452 -2.48 5.20 1.98
C ILE A 452 -2.03 6.16 0.90
N GLY A 453 -1.35 7.25 1.26
CA GLY A 453 -0.90 8.24 0.30
C GLY A 453 0.09 7.64 -0.69
N ASP A 454 -0.13 7.89 -1.96
CA ASP A 454 0.76 7.42 -3.03
C ASP A 454 2.05 8.26 -3.09
N TYR A 455 2.01 9.45 -2.51
CA TYR A 455 3.13 10.40 -2.41
C TYR A 455 2.92 11.35 -1.21
N ASN A 456 4.01 11.92 -0.72
CA ASN A 456 3.97 12.76 0.50
C ASN A 456 3.44 14.17 0.22
N ASP A 457 2.15 14.27 -0.08
CA ASP A 457 1.43 15.53 -0.32
C ASP A 457 -0.04 15.38 0.10
N PRO A 458 -0.70 16.42 0.66
CA PRO A 458 -2.11 16.33 1.05
C PRO A 458 -3.06 16.11 -0.14
N TYR A 459 -2.64 16.42 -1.36
CA TYR A 459 -3.45 16.28 -2.57
C TYR A 459 -3.86 14.82 -2.82
N THR A 460 -2.96 13.84 -2.55
CA THR A 460 -3.28 12.41 -2.71
C THR A 460 -4.49 11.94 -1.89
N PHE A 461 -4.79 12.63 -0.79
CA PHE A 461 -5.99 12.37 0.02
C PHE A 461 -7.20 13.15 -0.51
N ALA A 462 -6.98 14.40 -0.89
CA ALA A 462 -8.06 15.28 -1.33
C ALA A 462 -8.67 14.81 -2.66
N GLU A 463 -7.85 14.42 -3.64
CA GLU A 463 -8.31 14.01 -4.98
C GLU A 463 -9.28 12.83 -4.96
N ILE A 464 -9.14 11.90 -4.00
CA ILE A 464 -10.02 10.74 -3.86
C ILE A 464 -11.51 11.13 -3.74
N LEU A 465 -11.78 12.30 -3.17
CA LEU A 465 -13.14 12.80 -2.95
C LEU A 465 -13.62 13.79 -4.02
N GLU A 466 -12.82 14.03 -5.06
CA GLU A 466 -13.28 14.78 -6.22
C GLU A 466 -14.49 14.10 -6.87
N SER A 467 -15.49 14.87 -7.28
CA SER A 467 -16.80 14.35 -7.74
C SER A 467 -16.71 13.29 -8.84
N LYS A 468 -15.70 13.35 -9.69
CA LYS A 468 -15.51 12.44 -10.83
C LYS A 468 -14.36 11.43 -10.64
N HIS A 469 -13.70 11.45 -9.49
CA HIS A 469 -12.60 10.54 -9.26
C HIS A 469 -13.06 9.08 -9.18
N GLY A 470 -12.35 8.17 -9.85
CA GLY A 470 -12.73 6.75 -9.95
C GLY A 470 -12.81 6.02 -8.62
N LEU A 471 -12.03 6.47 -7.62
CA LEU A 471 -11.99 5.90 -6.27
C LEU A 471 -12.91 6.62 -5.26
N ASN A 472 -13.72 7.58 -5.71
CA ASN A 472 -14.73 8.23 -4.88
C ASN A 472 -15.93 7.30 -4.66
N ASP A 473 -15.75 6.23 -3.92
CA ASP A 473 -16.81 5.23 -3.65
C ASP A 473 -17.97 5.79 -2.83
N MET A 474 -17.73 6.87 -2.08
CA MET A 474 -18.77 7.60 -1.34
C MET A 474 -19.79 8.27 -2.27
N GLY A 475 -19.40 8.56 -3.52
CA GLY A 475 -20.20 9.35 -4.46
C GLY A 475 -20.39 10.79 -3.99
N TYR A 476 -19.46 11.30 -3.18
CA TYR A 476 -19.45 12.69 -2.76
C TYR A 476 -19.33 13.60 -3.96
N SER A 477 -20.11 14.68 -3.99
CA SER A 477 -20.09 15.65 -5.09
C SER A 477 -20.35 17.04 -4.53
N ASN A 478 -19.34 17.91 -4.66
CA ASN A 478 -19.44 19.30 -4.26
C ASN A 478 -18.63 20.16 -5.24
N PRO A 479 -19.29 20.97 -6.09
CA PRO A 479 -18.60 21.80 -7.09
C PRO A 479 -17.59 22.80 -6.52
N ARG A 480 -17.80 23.28 -5.27
CA ARG A 480 -16.85 24.16 -4.59
C ARG A 480 -15.59 23.39 -4.17
N TYR A 481 -15.75 22.16 -3.70
CA TYR A 481 -14.64 21.26 -3.40
C TYR A 481 -13.80 21.01 -4.65
N ASP A 482 -14.43 20.61 -5.75
CA ASP A 482 -13.76 20.36 -7.03
C ASP A 482 -13.01 21.61 -7.54
N ALA A 483 -13.62 22.80 -7.41
CA ALA A 483 -12.96 24.06 -7.81
C ALA A 483 -11.71 24.38 -6.94
N LEU A 484 -11.76 24.08 -5.65
CA LEU A 484 -10.59 24.24 -4.75
C LEU A 484 -9.47 23.27 -5.11
N LEU A 485 -9.80 22.00 -5.43
CA LEU A 485 -8.80 21.02 -5.89
C LEU A 485 -8.19 21.44 -7.22
N LEU A 486 -9.00 21.92 -8.17
CA LEU A 486 -8.49 22.43 -9.44
C LEU A 486 -7.55 23.61 -9.24
N THR A 487 -7.86 24.51 -8.29
CA THR A 487 -6.97 25.60 -7.91
C THR A 487 -5.66 25.07 -7.33
N ALA A 488 -5.74 24.15 -6.37
CA ALA A 488 -4.57 23.55 -5.75
C ALA A 488 -3.69 22.77 -6.75
N ALA A 489 -4.30 22.10 -7.72
CA ALA A 489 -3.57 21.37 -8.76
C ALA A 489 -2.76 22.28 -9.69
N ARG A 490 -3.21 23.52 -9.91
CA ARG A 490 -2.63 24.46 -10.87
C ARG A 490 -1.76 25.56 -10.25
N ASP A 491 -1.85 25.75 -8.94
CA ASP A 491 -1.14 26.85 -8.27
C ASP A 491 0.28 26.42 -7.91
N GLY A 492 1.25 27.00 -8.58
CA GLY A 492 2.68 26.80 -8.31
C GLY A 492 3.15 27.46 -7.00
N ASN A 493 2.34 28.34 -6.38
CA ASN A 493 2.67 28.94 -5.10
C ASN A 493 2.28 28.00 -3.94
N PRO A 494 3.23 27.46 -3.16
CA PRO A 494 2.94 26.47 -2.12
C PRO A 494 2.00 27.01 -1.02
N VAL A 495 2.04 28.32 -0.72
CA VAL A 495 1.19 28.91 0.34
C VAL A 495 -0.28 28.93 -0.09
N THR A 496 -0.58 29.45 -1.26
CA THR A 496 -1.95 29.52 -1.78
C THR A 496 -2.49 28.14 -2.13
N ARG A 497 -1.63 27.26 -2.63
CA ARG A 497 -1.95 25.85 -2.88
C ARG A 497 -2.39 25.12 -1.60
N MET A 498 -1.58 25.21 -0.53
CA MET A 498 -1.90 24.56 0.76
C MET A 498 -3.14 25.17 1.40
N ALA A 499 -3.39 26.49 1.22
CA ALA A 499 -4.61 27.14 1.71
C ALA A 499 -5.86 26.62 0.98
N ALA A 500 -5.79 26.39 -0.34
CA ALA A 500 -6.90 25.82 -1.12
C ALA A 500 -7.21 24.36 -0.67
N LEU A 501 -6.18 23.54 -0.44
CA LEU A 501 -6.34 22.18 0.09
C LEU A 501 -6.94 22.17 1.49
N ALA A 502 -6.50 23.09 2.36
CA ALA A 502 -7.04 23.23 3.71
C ALA A 502 -8.53 23.65 3.70
N GLU A 503 -8.91 24.55 2.80
CA GLU A 503 -10.32 24.94 2.64
C GLU A 503 -11.16 23.79 2.07
N ALA A 504 -10.65 23.05 1.11
CA ALA A 504 -11.29 21.86 0.57
C ALA A 504 -11.54 20.81 1.67
N GLU A 505 -10.53 20.51 2.49
CA GLU A 505 -10.69 19.54 3.57
C GLU A 505 -11.72 20.02 4.62
N ARG A 506 -11.72 21.31 5.01
CA ARG A 506 -12.75 21.84 5.91
C ARG A 506 -14.16 21.68 5.35
N LEU A 507 -14.34 22.02 4.09
CA LEU A 507 -15.64 21.88 3.40
C LEU A 507 -16.12 20.42 3.40
N MET A 508 -15.21 19.50 3.10
CA MET A 508 -15.50 18.07 3.12
C MET A 508 -15.82 17.57 4.53
N LEU A 509 -15.09 18.01 5.56
CA LEU A 509 -15.35 17.65 6.95
C LEU A 509 -16.70 18.19 7.45
N ASP A 510 -17.16 19.33 6.96
CA ASP A 510 -18.51 19.85 7.24
C ASP A 510 -19.60 19.02 6.56
N ASP A 511 -19.39 18.61 5.32
CA ASP A 511 -20.30 17.74 4.55
C ASP A 511 -20.28 16.29 5.04
N MET A 512 -19.22 15.86 5.72
CA MET A 512 -19.04 14.55 6.36
C MET A 512 -19.34 13.35 5.43
N PRO A 513 -18.74 13.23 4.23
CA PRO A 513 -18.89 12.01 3.42
C PRO A 513 -18.18 10.81 4.00
N ILE A 514 -17.25 11.02 4.91
CA ILE A 514 -16.47 9.99 5.62
C ILE A 514 -16.46 10.24 7.12
N ILE A 515 -16.21 9.21 7.90
CA ILE A 515 -15.91 9.28 9.34
C ILE A 515 -14.43 8.96 9.53
N PRO A 516 -13.55 9.94 9.76
CA PRO A 516 -12.18 9.69 10.17
C PRO A 516 -12.14 8.98 11.52
N LEU A 517 -11.36 7.91 11.65
CA LEU A 517 -11.21 7.16 12.89
C LEU A 517 -9.80 7.23 13.46
N TYR A 518 -8.80 6.89 12.65
CA TYR A 518 -7.40 6.96 13.06
C TYR A 518 -6.45 7.09 11.87
N PHE A 519 -5.25 7.58 12.15
CA PHE A 519 -4.12 7.51 11.23
C PHE A 519 -3.40 6.19 11.40
N TYR A 520 -3.03 5.59 10.29
CA TYR A 520 -2.28 4.35 10.29
C TYR A 520 -0.90 4.51 10.94
N VAL A 521 -0.42 3.41 11.49
CA VAL A 521 0.99 3.24 11.87
C VAL A 521 1.54 2.00 11.18
N SER A 522 2.76 2.08 10.71
CA SER A 522 3.56 0.91 10.38
C SER A 522 3.95 0.19 11.66
N LYS A 523 3.90 -1.12 11.68
CA LYS A 523 4.25 -1.93 12.84
C LYS A 523 4.89 -3.22 12.38
N GLN A 524 6.16 -3.35 12.70
CA GLN A 524 7.00 -4.45 12.22
C GLN A 524 7.87 -4.95 13.35
N MET A 525 8.19 -6.24 13.30
CA MET A 525 9.32 -6.80 14.04
C MET A 525 10.51 -6.82 13.10
N VAL A 526 11.65 -6.36 13.57
CA VAL A 526 12.92 -6.34 12.84
C VAL A 526 14.01 -6.91 13.73
N LYS A 527 14.76 -7.86 13.23
CA LYS A 527 15.86 -8.48 13.97
C LYS A 527 17.00 -7.50 14.19
N PRO A 528 17.70 -7.55 15.36
CA PRO A 528 18.76 -6.59 15.69
C PRO A 528 19.95 -6.60 14.73
N TRP A 529 20.09 -7.63 13.89
CA TRP A 529 21.12 -7.73 12.86
C TRP A 529 20.72 -7.16 11.50
N VAL A 530 19.48 -6.65 11.35
CA VAL A 530 19.04 -5.92 10.17
C VAL A 530 19.35 -4.45 10.41
N ASP A 531 20.23 -3.89 9.58
CA ASP A 531 20.62 -2.48 9.61
C ASP A 531 20.10 -1.74 8.38
N GLY A 532 19.97 -0.42 8.45
CA GLY A 532 19.48 0.41 7.36
C GLY A 532 17.96 0.35 7.14
N PHE A 533 17.22 0.00 8.20
CA PHE A 533 15.75 -0.09 8.18
C PHE A 533 15.12 1.14 8.83
#